data_a8c884ddf7ff4b8c6838d10f53629892
#
_entry.id   a8c884ddf7ff4b8c6838d10f53629892
#
_cell.length_a   1.000
_cell.length_b   1.000
_cell.length_c   1.000
_cell.angle_alpha   90.00
_cell.angle_beta   90.00
_cell.angle_gamma   90.00
#
_symmetry.space_group_name_H-M   'P 1'
#
loop_
_entity.id
_entity.type
_entity.pdbx_description
1 polymer ?
#
loop_
_entity_poly.entity_id
_entity_poly.type
_entity_poly.pdbx_seq_one_letter_code
_entity_poly.pdbx_strand_id
1 'polypeptide(L)'
;QNLYFGYHLRGRYKSNTLELIDIYSRLDAWYSMAVAVKTYGLSFPEFVEQDTALVDAKGLYHILLSKPVAYDMQMNPEHNFLFLTGANMAGKSTLIKAVGSAVFLAHVGMGVPAQNLKLTLFDGLLSNINVEDNIAKGESYFFNEVQRIRNTVEKINNGKKWLVLIDELFKGTNVQDAMKCSLTVIRGLMKIRNSLFILST
;
A
#
# COMPACT_ATOMS: atom_id res chain seq x y z
N GLN A 1 34.82 18.96 31.09
CA GLN A 1 34.94 18.69 29.62
C GLN A 1 33.55 18.52 28.97
N ASN A 2 32.66 17.73 29.52
CA ASN A 2 31.33 17.47 28.92
C ASN A 2 30.42 18.72 28.84
N LEU A 3 30.47 19.62 29.83
CA LEU A 3 29.71 20.87 29.85
C LEU A 3 30.19 21.86 28.78
N TYR A 4 31.53 21.97 28.60
CA TYR A 4 32.14 22.83 27.59
C TYR A 4 31.84 22.34 26.17
N PHE A 5 31.93 21.02 25.94
CA PHE A 5 31.60 20.39 24.67
C PHE A 5 30.10 20.56 24.33
N GLY A 6 29.21 20.35 25.34
CA GLY A 6 27.78 20.55 25.19
C GLY A 6 27.40 21.99 24.87
N TYR A 7 28.10 22.98 25.46
CA TYR A 7 27.87 24.41 25.17
C TYR A 7 28.23 24.78 23.72
N HIS A 8 29.36 24.31 23.24
CA HIS A 8 29.79 24.57 21.85
C HIS A 8 28.92 23.85 20.81
N LEU A 9 28.52 22.62 21.07
CA LEU A 9 27.62 21.87 20.18
C LEU A 9 26.22 22.49 20.13
N ARG A 10 25.69 22.95 21.25
CA ARG A 10 24.35 23.58 21.31
C ARG A 10 24.34 25.02 20.80
N GLY A 11 25.48 25.70 20.78
CA GLY A 11 25.65 27.09 20.33
C GLY A 11 26.21 27.18 18.90
N ARG A 12 27.50 27.52 18.80
CA ARG A 12 28.17 27.90 17.55
C ARG A 12 28.18 26.82 16.47
N TYR A 13 28.21 25.55 16.85
CA TYR A 13 28.31 24.42 15.90
C TYR A 13 27.02 23.64 15.72
N LYS A 14 25.89 24.09 16.31
CA LYS A 14 24.63 23.35 16.29
C LYS A 14 24.14 23.07 14.87
N SER A 15 24.14 24.07 14.00
CA SER A 15 23.68 23.92 12.60
C SER A 15 24.53 22.92 11.84
N ASN A 16 25.86 23.06 11.89
CA ASN A 16 26.79 22.15 11.20
C ASN A 16 26.71 20.72 11.74
N THR A 17 26.49 20.56 13.06
CA THR A 17 26.31 19.23 13.67
C THR A 17 25.01 18.58 13.20
N LEU A 18 23.91 19.33 13.13
CA LEU A 18 22.64 18.81 12.62
C LEU A 18 22.70 18.46 11.14
N GLU A 19 23.39 19.31 10.34
CA GLU A 19 23.60 19.03 8.93
C GLU A 19 24.46 17.76 8.72
N LEU A 20 25.52 17.59 9.50
CA LEU A 20 26.34 16.37 9.46
C LEU A 20 25.53 15.12 9.83
N ILE A 21 24.69 15.20 10.85
CA ILE A 21 23.80 14.11 11.27
C ILE A 21 22.80 13.79 10.14
N ASP A 22 22.22 14.80 9.48
CA ASP A 22 21.28 14.60 8.38
C ASP A 22 21.96 13.90 7.19
N ILE A 23 23.15 14.39 6.78
CA ILE A 23 23.95 13.77 5.70
C ILE A 23 24.29 12.32 6.04
N TYR A 24 24.77 12.06 7.25
CA TYR A 24 25.11 10.71 7.69
C TYR A 24 23.88 9.80 7.69
N SER A 25 22.75 10.27 8.22
CA SER A 25 21.50 9.52 8.26
C SER A 25 20.98 9.17 6.86
N ARG A 26 21.10 10.07 5.90
CA ARG A 26 20.74 9.81 4.49
C ARG A 26 21.66 8.78 3.86
N LEU A 27 22.95 8.88 4.07
CA LEU A 27 23.94 7.92 3.54
C LEU A 27 23.71 6.52 4.14
N ASP A 28 23.45 6.42 5.44
CA ASP A 28 23.15 5.16 6.12
C ASP A 28 21.85 4.54 5.59
N ALA A 29 20.80 5.35 5.39
CA ALA A 29 19.56 4.90 4.80
C ALA A 29 19.77 4.36 3.36
N TRP A 30 20.46 5.11 2.49
CA TRP A 30 20.73 4.68 1.12
C TRP A 30 21.61 3.42 1.07
N TYR A 31 22.60 3.32 1.93
CA TYR A 31 23.43 2.12 2.05
C TYR A 31 22.57 0.90 2.46
N SER A 32 21.72 1.06 3.48
CA SER A 32 20.82 0.02 3.96
C SER A 32 19.83 -0.42 2.87
N MET A 33 19.28 0.54 2.11
CA MET A 33 18.40 0.25 0.97
C MET A 33 19.15 -0.54 -0.12
N ALA A 34 20.37 -0.14 -0.47
CA ALA A 34 21.19 -0.83 -1.48
C ALA A 34 21.52 -2.27 -1.05
N VAL A 35 21.87 -2.46 0.22
CA VAL A 35 22.10 -3.80 0.79
C VAL A 35 20.83 -4.64 0.72
N ALA A 36 19.66 -4.09 1.08
CA ALA A 36 18.39 -4.78 1.01
C ALA A 36 18.03 -5.19 -0.43
N VAL A 37 18.19 -4.30 -1.41
CA VAL A 37 17.97 -4.59 -2.84
C VAL A 37 18.83 -5.78 -3.28
N LYS A 38 20.12 -5.79 -2.93
CA LYS A 38 21.03 -6.88 -3.28
C LYS A 38 20.67 -8.18 -2.55
N THR A 39 20.39 -8.11 -1.25
CA THR A 39 20.14 -9.29 -0.40
C THR A 39 18.85 -9.99 -0.76
N TYR A 40 17.79 -9.23 -1.06
CA TYR A 40 16.47 -9.78 -1.38
C TYR A 40 16.19 -9.91 -2.88
N GLY A 41 17.14 -9.54 -3.74
CA GLY A 41 16.99 -9.62 -5.19
C GLY A 41 15.89 -8.73 -5.72
N LEU A 42 15.73 -7.53 -5.15
CA LEU A 42 14.69 -6.58 -5.56
C LEU A 42 15.06 -5.91 -6.88
N SER A 43 14.07 -5.58 -7.70
CA SER A 43 14.23 -4.79 -8.92
C SER A 43 13.76 -3.34 -8.72
N PHE A 44 14.32 -2.39 -9.47
CA PHE A 44 13.80 -1.02 -9.43
C PHE A 44 12.56 -0.88 -10.30
N PRO A 45 11.50 -0.20 -9.79
CA PRO A 45 10.29 0.04 -10.57
C PRO A 45 10.50 1.10 -11.66
N GLU A 46 9.72 1.00 -12.73
CA GLU A 46 9.63 2.01 -13.79
C GLU A 46 8.38 2.87 -13.57
N PHE A 47 8.56 4.16 -13.34
CA PHE A 47 7.44 5.10 -13.27
C PHE A 47 7.09 5.62 -14.66
N VAL A 48 5.80 5.52 -15.01
CA VAL A 48 5.26 5.98 -16.28
C VAL A 48 4.48 7.27 -16.04
N GLU A 49 4.81 8.30 -16.82
CA GLU A 49 4.07 9.57 -16.79
C GLU A 49 2.81 9.44 -17.64
N GLN A 50 1.67 9.31 -16.98
CA GLN A 50 0.34 9.35 -17.59
C GLN A 50 -0.70 9.84 -16.59
N ASP A 51 -1.82 10.38 -17.09
CA ASP A 51 -2.88 10.94 -16.26
C ASP A 51 -3.73 9.89 -15.55
N THR A 52 -3.66 8.65 -16.01
CA THR A 52 -4.46 7.54 -15.47
C THR A 52 -3.65 6.58 -14.61
N ALA A 53 -4.30 5.91 -13.68
CA ALA A 53 -3.66 4.93 -12.82
C ALA A 53 -3.29 3.65 -13.58
N LEU A 54 -2.06 3.18 -13.40
CA LEU A 54 -1.51 1.96 -13.99
C LEU A 54 -0.69 1.19 -12.98
N VAL A 55 -0.84 -0.12 -12.96
CA VAL A 55 0.09 -1.09 -12.36
C VAL A 55 0.23 -2.26 -13.32
N ASP A 56 1.45 -2.53 -13.76
CA ASP A 56 1.82 -3.70 -14.57
C ASP A 56 3.00 -4.39 -13.89
N ALA A 57 2.76 -5.54 -13.31
CA ALA A 57 3.73 -6.29 -12.53
C ALA A 57 3.96 -7.67 -13.12
N LYS A 58 5.23 -8.05 -13.28
CA LYS A 58 5.65 -9.40 -13.65
C LYS A 58 6.49 -10.01 -12.55
N GLY A 59 6.16 -11.24 -12.20
CA GLY A 59 6.86 -11.98 -11.16
C GLY A 59 6.79 -11.30 -9.80
N LEU A 60 5.68 -10.62 -9.47
CA LEU A 60 5.45 -9.98 -8.18
C LEU A 60 5.30 -11.04 -7.08
N TYR A 61 5.96 -10.85 -5.95
CA TYR A 61 5.88 -11.76 -4.82
C TYR A 61 5.80 -11.05 -3.47
N HIS A 62 5.42 -11.76 -2.43
CA HIS A 62 5.35 -11.20 -1.08
C HIS A 62 6.72 -11.28 -0.40
N ILE A 63 7.32 -10.11 -0.11
CA ILE A 63 8.70 -9.96 0.38
C ILE A 63 9.00 -10.71 1.69
N LEU A 64 8.01 -10.93 2.56
CA LEU A 64 8.20 -11.57 3.87
C LEU A 64 8.06 -13.11 3.83
N LEU A 65 7.77 -13.71 2.68
CA LEU A 65 7.65 -15.15 2.56
C LEU A 65 8.99 -15.78 2.16
N SER A 66 9.38 -16.85 2.85
CA SER A 66 10.61 -17.60 2.55
C SER A 66 10.54 -18.36 1.21
N LYS A 67 9.34 -18.78 0.79
CA LYS A 67 9.07 -19.43 -0.49
C LYS A 67 7.85 -18.77 -1.14
N PRO A 68 8.01 -17.56 -1.69
CA PRO A 68 6.90 -16.85 -2.29
C PRO A 68 6.49 -17.47 -3.62
N VAL A 69 5.19 -17.42 -3.90
CA VAL A 69 4.66 -17.66 -5.25
C VAL A 69 4.66 -16.32 -5.99
N ALA A 70 5.19 -16.31 -7.20
CA ALA A 70 5.21 -15.13 -8.05
C ALA A 70 3.91 -15.01 -8.85
N TYR A 71 3.43 -13.77 -9.04
CA TYR A 71 2.21 -13.44 -9.78
C TYR A 71 2.51 -12.42 -10.86
N ASP A 72 1.84 -12.55 -12.00
CA ASP A 72 1.76 -11.52 -13.01
C ASP A 72 0.40 -10.84 -12.91
N MET A 73 0.36 -9.51 -12.99
CA MET A 73 -0.88 -8.77 -12.94
C MET A 73 -0.77 -7.46 -13.70
N GLN A 74 -1.89 -7.05 -14.30
CA GLN A 74 -2.01 -5.76 -14.96
C GLN A 74 -3.34 -5.10 -14.58
N MET A 75 -3.26 -3.82 -14.21
CA MET A 75 -4.43 -2.99 -13.91
C MET A 75 -4.27 -1.63 -14.59
N ASN A 76 -5.34 -1.14 -15.19
CA ASN A 76 -5.41 0.11 -15.93
C ASN A 76 -6.83 0.70 -15.85
N PRO A 77 -7.17 1.86 -16.45
CA PRO A 77 -8.52 2.43 -16.35
C PRO A 77 -9.65 1.58 -16.93
N GLU A 78 -9.35 0.69 -17.87
CA GLU A 78 -10.35 -0.22 -18.45
C GLU A 78 -10.58 -1.43 -17.53
N HIS A 79 -9.52 -1.87 -16.87
CA HIS A 79 -9.50 -2.96 -15.89
C HIS A 79 -9.03 -2.44 -14.53
N ASN A 80 -9.79 -1.50 -13.96
CA ASN A 80 -9.42 -0.81 -12.72
C ASN A 80 -9.83 -1.56 -11.45
N PHE A 81 -10.46 -2.73 -11.58
CA PHE A 81 -10.97 -3.50 -10.47
C PHE A 81 -10.54 -4.97 -10.56
N LEU A 82 -9.81 -5.46 -9.54
CA LEU A 82 -9.43 -6.84 -9.38
C LEU A 82 -10.20 -7.46 -8.20
N PHE A 83 -11.04 -8.47 -8.51
CA PHE A 83 -11.82 -9.18 -7.51
C PHE A 83 -11.25 -10.58 -7.27
N LEU A 84 -10.77 -10.83 -6.06
CA LEU A 84 -10.16 -12.10 -5.66
C LEU A 84 -11.15 -12.97 -4.90
N THR A 85 -11.49 -14.11 -5.48
CA THR A 85 -12.35 -15.11 -4.84
C THR A 85 -11.58 -16.42 -4.67
N GLY A 86 -12.00 -17.25 -3.73
CA GLY A 86 -11.41 -18.55 -3.52
C GLY A 86 -11.45 -18.99 -2.05
N ALA A 87 -11.07 -20.22 -1.80
CA ALA A 87 -11.04 -20.79 -0.46
C ALA A 87 -10.17 -19.98 0.51
N ASN A 88 -10.47 -20.08 1.80
CA ASN A 88 -9.58 -19.52 2.83
C ASN A 88 -8.19 -20.18 2.71
N MET A 89 -7.14 -19.41 2.99
CA MET A 89 -5.73 -19.80 2.83
C MET A 89 -5.25 -19.99 1.38
N ALA A 90 -6.06 -19.64 0.35
CA ALA A 90 -5.64 -19.67 -1.06
C ALA A 90 -4.64 -18.56 -1.45
N GLY A 91 -4.26 -17.69 -0.53
CA GLY A 91 -3.29 -16.62 -0.78
C GLY A 91 -3.88 -15.28 -1.20
N LYS A 92 -5.21 -15.07 -1.11
CA LYS A 92 -5.89 -13.81 -1.48
C LYS A 92 -5.28 -12.60 -0.74
N SER A 93 -5.25 -12.64 0.58
CA SER A 93 -4.65 -11.57 1.41
C SER A 93 -3.15 -11.41 1.17
N THR A 94 -2.46 -12.49 0.84
CA THR A 94 -1.03 -12.47 0.50
C THR A 94 -0.78 -11.68 -0.77
N LEU A 95 -1.59 -11.88 -1.81
CA LEU A 95 -1.51 -11.11 -3.06
C LEU A 95 -1.79 -9.61 -2.82
N ILE A 96 -2.88 -9.28 -2.09
CA ILE A 96 -3.21 -7.89 -1.76
C ILE A 96 -2.05 -7.21 -1.03
N LYS A 97 -1.46 -7.88 -0.04
CA LYS A 97 -0.31 -7.37 0.72
C LYS A 97 0.94 -7.26 -0.15
N ALA A 98 1.17 -8.20 -1.06
CA ALA A 98 2.30 -8.14 -2.00
C ALA A 98 2.21 -6.90 -2.90
N VAL A 99 1.04 -6.64 -3.50
CA VAL A 99 0.82 -5.45 -4.34
C VAL A 99 0.99 -4.17 -3.52
N GLY A 100 0.34 -4.10 -2.35
CA GLY A 100 0.43 -2.91 -1.48
C GLY A 100 1.86 -2.60 -1.05
N SER A 101 2.62 -3.62 -0.63
CA SER A 101 4.02 -3.43 -0.24
C SER A 101 4.91 -3.04 -1.42
N ALA A 102 4.74 -3.64 -2.60
CA ALA A 102 5.51 -3.29 -3.79
C ALA A 102 5.26 -1.84 -4.23
N VAL A 103 3.99 -1.41 -4.29
CA VAL A 103 3.64 -0.03 -4.62
C VAL A 103 4.16 0.95 -3.56
N PHE A 104 4.06 0.62 -2.28
CA PHE A 104 4.61 1.43 -1.20
C PHE A 104 6.14 1.58 -1.32
N LEU A 105 6.87 0.46 -1.49
CA LEU A 105 8.32 0.46 -1.66
C LEU A 105 8.75 1.28 -2.88
N ALA A 106 8.03 1.17 -4.01
CA ALA A 106 8.26 1.98 -5.20
C ALA A 106 8.19 3.48 -4.88
N HIS A 107 7.16 3.93 -4.16
CA HIS A 107 6.94 5.36 -3.84
C HIS A 107 7.96 5.92 -2.83
N VAL A 108 8.57 5.08 -2.01
CA VAL A 108 9.68 5.51 -1.13
C VAL A 108 11.06 5.40 -1.81
N GLY A 109 11.10 5.04 -3.11
CA GLY A 109 12.34 4.97 -3.90
C GLY A 109 13.17 3.71 -3.67
N MET A 110 12.58 2.64 -3.12
CA MET A 110 13.23 1.35 -2.94
C MET A 110 13.03 0.41 -4.13
N GLY A 111 13.88 -0.60 -4.23
CA GLY A 111 13.61 -1.77 -5.04
C GLY A 111 12.36 -2.52 -4.55
N VAL A 112 11.68 -3.19 -5.46
CA VAL A 112 10.41 -3.87 -5.24
C VAL A 112 10.54 -5.39 -5.44
N PRO A 113 9.71 -6.19 -4.75
CA PRO A 113 9.72 -7.64 -4.88
C PRO A 113 8.98 -8.10 -6.15
N ALA A 114 9.53 -7.79 -7.31
CA ALA A 114 9.02 -8.18 -8.61
C ALA A 114 10.18 -8.35 -9.60
N GLN A 115 9.98 -9.09 -10.68
CA GLN A 115 10.93 -9.12 -11.79
C GLN A 115 10.89 -7.80 -12.59
N ASN A 116 9.68 -7.29 -12.83
CA ASN A 116 9.43 -5.99 -13.44
C ASN A 116 8.18 -5.38 -12.82
N LEU A 117 8.23 -4.08 -12.53
CA LEU A 117 7.06 -3.33 -12.07
C LEU A 117 7.03 -1.99 -12.80
N LYS A 118 5.99 -1.77 -13.61
CA LYS A 118 5.66 -0.48 -14.20
C LYS A 118 4.43 0.07 -13.51
N LEU A 119 4.49 1.32 -13.10
CA LEU A 119 3.36 1.96 -12.43
C LEU A 119 3.37 3.46 -12.65
N THR A 120 2.21 4.08 -12.48
CA THR A 120 2.11 5.53 -12.36
C THR A 120 2.35 5.97 -10.93
N LEU A 121 2.71 7.23 -10.75
CA LEU A 121 2.76 7.83 -9.42
C LEU A 121 1.34 7.94 -8.86
N PHE A 122 1.08 7.30 -7.72
CA PHE A 122 -0.18 7.39 -7.00
C PHE A 122 -0.15 8.53 -6.00
N ASP A 123 -1.26 9.26 -5.87
CA ASP A 123 -1.44 10.29 -4.82
C ASP A 123 -1.65 9.66 -3.44
N GLY A 124 -2.06 8.39 -3.40
CA GLY A 124 -2.18 7.66 -2.15
C GLY A 124 -2.51 6.19 -2.30
N LEU A 125 -2.25 5.47 -1.20
CA LEU A 125 -2.59 4.07 -1.00
C LEU A 125 -3.52 3.97 0.21
N LEU A 126 -4.69 3.35 0.03
CA LEU A 126 -5.64 3.05 1.09
C LEU A 126 -5.70 1.54 1.30
N SER A 127 -5.46 1.11 2.54
CA SER A 127 -5.47 -0.29 2.91
C SER A 127 -6.49 -0.55 4.02
N ASN A 128 -7.47 -1.39 3.71
CA ASN A 128 -8.46 -1.91 4.65
C ASN A 128 -8.22 -3.43 4.81
N ILE A 129 -7.07 -3.79 5.37
CA ILE A 129 -6.63 -5.17 5.60
C ILE A 129 -6.54 -5.38 7.11
N ASN A 130 -7.01 -6.52 7.61
CA ASN A 130 -6.96 -6.91 9.04
C ASN A 130 -7.47 -5.80 9.97
N VAL A 131 -8.73 -5.55 9.88
CA VAL A 131 -9.36 -4.55 10.73
C VAL A 131 -9.74 -5.17 12.07
N GLU A 132 -9.10 -4.71 13.15
CA GLU A 132 -9.44 -5.10 14.50
C GLU A 132 -10.76 -4.47 14.97
N ASP A 133 -11.52 -5.24 15.75
CA ASP A 133 -12.74 -4.77 16.38
C ASP A 133 -12.46 -3.74 17.46
N ASN A 134 -13.10 -2.59 17.39
CA ASN A 134 -13.07 -1.62 18.46
C ASN A 134 -14.29 -1.81 19.38
N ILE A 135 -14.27 -2.88 20.16
CA ILE A 135 -15.34 -3.26 21.10
C ILE A 135 -15.64 -2.12 22.12
N ALA A 136 -14.66 -1.27 22.39
CA ALA A 136 -14.78 -0.17 23.35
C ALA A 136 -15.81 0.91 22.96
N LYS A 137 -16.21 1.01 21.68
CA LYS A 137 -17.17 2.02 21.20
C LYS A 137 -18.62 1.52 21.15
N GLY A 138 -18.88 0.24 21.43
CA GLY A 138 -20.24 -0.32 21.39
C GLY A 138 -20.93 -0.28 20.02
N GLU A 139 -20.23 0.03 18.96
CA GLU A 139 -20.74 0.06 17.59
C GLU A 139 -20.71 -1.34 16.97
N SER A 140 -21.75 -1.67 16.18
CA SER A 140 -21.76 -2.96 15.50
C SER A 140 -20.62 -3.05 14.48
N TYR A 141 -20.01 -4.22 14.38
CA TYR A 141 -18.94 -4.51 13.41
C TYR A 141 -19.32 -4.08 11.99
N PHE A 142 -20.53 -4.42 11.57
CA PHE A 142 -21.07 -4.06 10.26
C PHE A 142 -21.14 -2.54 10.04
N PHE A 143 -21.57 -1.77 11.06
CA PHE A 143 -21.62 -0.32 10.98
C PHE A 143 -20.22 0.28 10.74
N ASN A 144 -19.22 -0.24 11.43
CA ASN A 144 -17.83 0.19 11.27
C ASN A 144 -17.27 -0.14 9.86
N GLU A 145 -17.64 -1.30 9.29
CA GLU A 145 -17.28 -1.65 7.90
C GLU A 145 -17.92 -0.67 6.91
N VAL A 146 -19.19 -0.34 7.05
CA VAL A 146 -19.88 0.65 6.22
C VAL A 146 -19.22 2.03 6.30
N GLN A 147 -18.91 2.50 7.52
CA GLN A 147 -18.25 3.79 7.71
C GLN A 147 -16.86 3.86 7.06
N ARG A 148 -16.11 2.77 7.09
CA ARG A 148 -14.80 2.69 6.41
C ARG A 148 -14.92 2.79 4.90
N ILE A 149 -15.86 2.06 4.32
CA ILE A 149 -16.12 2.15 2.88
C ILE A 149 -16.55 3.58 2.50
N ARG A 150 -17.43 4.17 3.29
CA ARG A 150 -17.84 5.57 3.10
C ARG A 150 -16.64 6.51 3.12
N ASN A 151 -15.80 6.44 4.15
CA ASN A 151 -14.60 7.27 4.29
C ASN A 151 -13.60 7.04 3.14
N THR A 152 -13.49 5.79 2.66
CA THR A 152 -12.69 5.45 1.49
C THR A 152 -13.23 6.17 0.24
N VAL A 153 -14.52 6.05 -0.03
CA VAL A 153 -15.18 6.69 -1.19
C VAL A 153 -15.05 8.22 -1.13
N GLU A 154 -15.27 8.83 0.04
CA GLU A 154 -15.11 10.28 0.23
C GLU A 154 -13.67 10.74 -0.07
N LYS A 155 -12.67 9.96 0.33
CA LYS A 155 -11.25 10.27 0.07
C LYS A 155 -10.85 10.17 -1.39
N ILE A 156 -11.32 9.14 -2.09
CA ILE A 156 -10.89 8.86 -3.47
C ILE A 156 -11.69 9.63 -4.53
N ASN A 157 -12.84 10.20 -4.17
CA ASN A 157 -13.70 10.95 -5.08
C ASN A 157 -13.19 12.39 -5.30
N ASN A 158 -11.91 12.53 -5.63
CA ASN A 158 -11.22 13.82 -5.79
C ASN A 158 -10.46 13.94 -7.13
N GLY A 159 -10.65 12.98 -8.04
CA GLY A 159 -9.98 12.95 -9.34
C GLY A 159 -8.51 12.51 -9.32
N LYS A 160 -7.95 12.25 -8.13
CA LYS A 160 -6.57 11.81 -7.95
C LYS A 160 -6.41 10.30 -8.17
N LYS A 161 -5.16 9.86 -8.34
CA LYS A 161 -4.82 8.44 -8.54
C LYS A 161 -4.63 7.73 -7.20
N TRP A 162 -5.51 6.76 -6.91
CA TRP A 162 -5.46 5.97 -5.68
C TRP A 162 -5.31 4.49 -5.97
N LEU A 163 -4.53 3.80 -5.14
CA LEU A 163 -4.59 2.35 -5.02
C LEU A 163 -5.36 1.99 -3.74
N VAL A 164 -6.45 1.24 -3.89
CA VAL A 164 -7.34 0.85 -2.79
C VAL A 164 -7.31 -0.65 -2.63
N LEU A 165 -6.93 -1.11 -1.44
CA LEU A 165 -6.80 -2.51 -1.08
C LEU A 165 -7.81 -2.85 0.01
N ILE A 166 -8.72 -3.78 -0.27
CA ILE A 166 -9.76 -4.21 0.67
C ILE A 166 -9.71 -5.73 0.80
N ASP A 167 -9.47 -6.20 2.01
CA ASP A 167 -9.49 -7.61 2.33
C ASP A 167 -10.77 -7.93 3.10
N GLU A 168 -11.64 -8.74 2.46
CA GLU A 168 -12.94 -9.19 2.96
C GLU A 168 -13.94 -8.07 3.30
N LEU A 169 -14.97 -7.93 2.46
CA LEU A 169 -16.07 -6.99 2.65
C LEU A 169 -17.22 -7.62 3.45
N PHE A 170 -17.73 -6.88 4.44
CA PHE A 170 -18.97 -7.17 5.17
C PHE A 170 -19.02 -8.55 5.85
N LYS A 171 -18.01 -8.83 6.69
CA LYS A 171 -17.99 -10.04 7.53
C LYS A 171 -19.00 -10.01 8.68
N GLY A 172 -19.40 -8.81 9.10
CA GLY A 172 -20.20 -8.58 10.31
C GLY A 172 -21.71 -8.74 10.14
N THR A 173 -22.20 -9.27 8.99
CA THR A 173 -23.63 -9.43 8.73
C THR A 173 -23.96 -10.79 8.10
N ASN A 174 -25.26 -11.07 7.90
CA ASN A 174 -25.68 -12.29 7.21
C ASN A 174 -25.27 -12.28 5.72
N VAL A 175 -25.13 -13.47 5.13
CA VAL A 175 -24.60 -13.65 3.76
C VAL A 175 -25.39 -12.89 2.70
N GLN A 176 -26.71 -12.80 2.83
CA GLN A 176 -27.55 -12.14 1.83
C GLN A 176 -27.36 -10.63 1.83
N ASP A 177 -27.28 -10.00 3.01
CA ASP A 177 -27.06 -8.57 3.14
C ASP A 177 -25.61 -8.21 2.78
N ALA A 178 -24.63 -9.02 3.20
CA ALA A 178 -23.24 -8.88 2.79
C ALA A 178 -23.09 -8.86 1.26
N MET A 179 -23.76 -9.78 0.56
CA MET A 179 -23.72 -9.86 -0.90
C MET A 179 -24.34 -8.62 -1.55
N LYS A 180 -25.52 -8.16 -1.09
CA LYS A 180 -26.18 -6.96 -1.64
C LYS A 180 -25.34 -5.71 -1.42
N CYS A 181 -24.79 -5.52 -0.22
CA CYS A 181 -23.91 -4.40 0.11
C CYS A 181 -22.64 -4.43 -0.72
N SER A 182 -21.99 -5.59 -0.82
CA SER A 182 -20.76 -5.75 -1.62
C SER A 182 -21.00 -5.42 -3.09
N LEU A 183 -22.06 -5.92 -3.71
CA LEU A 183 -22.41 -5.60 -5.10
C LEU A 183 -22.63 -4.09 -5.32
N THR A 184 -23.30 -3.43 -4.38
CA THR A 184 -23.54 -1.98 -4.45
C THR A 184 -22.24 -1.20 -4.38
N VAL A 185 -21.37 -1.55 -3.44
CA VAL A 185 -20.03 -0.93 -3.28
C VAL A 185 -19.19 -1.16 -4.52
N ILE A 186 -19.06 -2.39 -5.00
CA ILE A 186 -18.25 -2.73 -6.19
C ILE A 186 -18.73 -1.92 -7.40
N ARG A 187 -20.03 -1.88 -7.67
CA ARG A 187 -20.61 -1.09 -8.77
C ARG A 187 -20.33 0.40 -8.65
N GLY A 188 -20.28 0.92 -7.42
CA GLY A 188 -19.91 2.31 -7.15
C GLY A 188 -18.43 2.57 -7.43
N LEU A 189 -17.55 1.73 -6.87
CA LEU A 189 -16.09 1.87 -7.01
C LEU A 189 -15.61 1.73 -8.47
N MET A 190 -16.18 0.81 -9.24
CA MET A 190 -15.84 0.61 -10.65
C MET A 190 -16.07 1.86 -11.54
N LYS A 191 -16.90 2.81 -11.10
CA LYS A 191 -17.15 4.08 -11.82
C LYS A 191 -16.00 5.08 -11.64
N ILE A 192 -15.14 4.90 -10.62
CA ILE A 192 -14.02 5.82 -10.32
C ILE A 192 -12.81 5.39 -11.14
N ARG A 193 -12.67 5.96 -12.34
CA ARG A 193 -11.68 5.53 -13.35
C ARG A 193 -10.21 5.83 -13.02
N ASN A 194 -9.96 6.87 -12.20
CA ASN A 194 -8.60 7.27 -11.83
C ASN A 194 -8.02 6.48 -10.64
N SER A 195 -8.75 5.49 -10.13
CA SER A 195 -8.30 4.67 -9.00
C SER A 195 -8.31 3.19 -9.38
N LEU A 196 -7.39 2.43 -8.78
CA LEU A 196 -7.31 0.99 -8.92
C LEU A 196 -7.77 0.33 -7.62
N PHE A 197 -8.53 -0.75 -7.75
CA PHE A 197 -9.15 -1.45 -6.62
C PHE A 197 -8.79 -2.92 -6.63
N ILE A 198 -8.27 -3.42 -5.51
CA ILE A 198 -8.10 -4.85 -5.29
C ILE A 198 -8.92 -5.24 -4.08
N LEU A 199 -9.82 -6.20 -4.28
CA LEU A 199 -10.78 -6.63 -3.27
C LEU A 199 -10.83 -8.14 -3.18
N SER A 200 -10.85 -8.68 -1.96
CA SER A 200 -11.09 -10.11 -1.72
C SER A 200 -12.41 -10.37 -1.00
N THR A 201 -12.91 -11.58 -1.14
CA THR A 201 -14.03 -12.15 -0.36
C THR A 201 -13.73 -13.56 0.09
#